data_8a73f53886e9801afb2b15c04ed94597
#
_entry.id   8a73f53886e9801afb2b15c04ed94597
#
_cell.length_a   1.000
_cell.length_b   1.000
_cell.length_c   1.000
_cell.angle_alpha   90.00
_cell.angle_beta   90.00
_cell.angle_gamma   90.00
#
_symmetry.space_group_name_H-M   'P 1'
#
loop_
_entity.id
_entity.type
_entity.pdbx_description
1 polymer ?
#
loop_
_entity_poly.entity_id
_entity_poly.type
_entity_poly.pdbx_seq_one_letter_code
_entity_poly.pdbx_strand_id
1 'polypeptide(L)'
;MNTDKMQFYQLLRDFLTDYLVTRRNFSDKTVRSYKQSLKLLRKYFSDEKGVRFDSMDFSCFSRSNIYGYLMWLKDTRNCSYQTLNLRLAAIKSFLKFCSEENIELTPIYLEVCSIHTFRASKKERIEYLNQAQIKTLFLAPDATTKLGRRDRFFMIFAYETGARLQELLSLTCNSIVYGDHSVQLRIQGKGHKTRYVPLLKATIKHLEAYLNEFHDHSDKSDFLFYTIHDSMHTQMKPGTVDHFLKKYARLAYNG
;
A
#
# COMPACT_ATOMS: atom_id res chain seq x y z
N MET A 1 -20.12 -7.59 -33.48
CA MET A 1 -19.43 -6.86 -32.38
C MET A 1 -18.42 -5.97 -33.07
N ASN A 2 -18.43 -4.65 -32.83
CA ASN A 2 -17.60 -3.70 -33.59
C ASN A 2 -16.11 -3.98 -33.28
N THR A 3 -15.26 -4.02 -34.30
CA THR A 3 -13.81 -4.34 -34.21
C THR A 3 -13.10 -3.46 -33.15
N ASP A 4 -13.46 -2.19 -33.06
CA ASP A 4 -12.86 -1.22 -32.13
C ASP A 4 -13.12 -1.58 -30.66
N LYS A 5 -14.32 -2.09 -30.34
CA LYS A 5 -14.65 -2.52 -28.96
C LYS A 5 -13.88 -3.78 -28.56
N MET A 6 -13.74 -4.72 -29.48
CA MET A 6 -12.98 -5.94 -29.24
C MET A 6 -11.51 -5.61 -28.98
N GLN A 7 -10.93 -4.70 -29.76
CA GLN A 7 -9.57 -4.20 -29.58
C GLN A 7 -9.39 -3.51 -28.23
N PHE A 8 -10.35 -2.66 -27.80
CA PHE A 8 -10.28 -1.98 -26.50
C PHE A 8 -10.16 -2.97 -25.33
N TYR A 9 -11.01 -4.01 -25.29
CA TYR A 9 -10.99 -4.99 -24.21
C TYR A 9 -9.75 -5.90 -24.26
N GLN A 10 -9.25 -6.20 -25.44
CA GLN A 10 -8.01 -6.94 -25.62
C GLN A 10 -6.83 -6.14 -25.06
N LEU A 11 -6.67 -4.88 -25.47
CA LEU A 11 -5.61 -4.00 -24.96
C LEU A 11 -5.74 -3.78 -23.45
N LEU A 12 -6.95 -3.63 -22.93
CA LEU A 12 -7.16 -3.49 -21.48
C LEU A 12 -6.72 -4.73 -20.71
N ARG A 13 -7.03 -5.90 -21.20
CA ARG A 13 -6.57 -7.18 -20.62
C ARG A 13 -5.06 -7.27 -20.69
N ASP A 14 -4.47 -7.06 -21.85
CA ASP A 14 -3.04 -7.22 -22.09
C ASP A 14 -2.23 -6.20 -21.27
N PHE A 15 -2.75 -4.97 -21.09
CA PHE A 15 -2.18 -4.01 -20.17
C PHE A 15 -2.12 -4.53 -18.72
N LEU A 16 -3.23 -5.09 -18.21
CA LEU A 16 -3.34 -5.51 -16.81
C LEU A 16 -2.64 -6.83 -16.50
N THR A 17 -2.51 -7.74 -17.48
CA THR A 17 -2.02 -9.10 -17.25
C THR A 17 -0.62 -9.33 -17.80
N ASP A 18 -0.22 -8.67 -18.86
CA ASP A 18 1.09 -8.81 -19.47
C ASP A 18 1.96 -7.56 -19.25
N TYR A 19 1.51 -6.39 -19.74
CA TYR A 19 2.35 -5.19 -19.71
C TYR A 19 2.78 -4.79 -18.29
N LEU A 20 1.84 -4.66 -17.35
CA LEU A 20 2.17 -4.26 -15.98
C LEU A 20 2.94 -5.35 -15.22
N VAL A 21 2.62 -6.62 -15.45
CA VAL A 21 3.17 -7.75 -14.69
C VAL A 21 4.49 -8.18 -15.28
N THR A 22 4.52 -8.53 -16.57
CA THR A 22 5.66 -9.15 -17.24
C THR A 22 6.65 -8.10 -17.74
N ARG A 23 6.20 -7.14 -18.56
CA ARG A 23 7.10 -6.17 -19.21
C ARG A 23 7.59 -5.09 -18.23
N ARG A 24 6.75 -4.65 -17.28
CA ARG A 24 7.10 -3.60 -16.29
C ARG A 24 7.50 -4.15 -14.93
N ASN A 25 7.30 -5.43 -14.68
CA ASN A 25 7.62 -6.11 -13.42
C ASN A 25 7.11 -5.33 -12.18
N PHE A 26 5.87 -4.83 -12.25
CA PHE A 26 5.27 -4.11 -11.15
C PHE A 26 4.78 -5.07 -10.07
N SER A 27 4.87 -4.64 -8.80
CA SER A 27 4.33 -5.41 -7.68
C SER A 27 2.81 -5.57 -7.80
N ASP A 28 2.27 -6.66 -7.24
CA ASP A 28 0.82 -6.92 -7.19
C ASP A 28 0.02 -5.75 -6.64
N LYS A 29 0.56 -5.05 -5.64
CA LYS A 29 -0.06 -3.86 -5.06
C LYS A 29 -0.18 -2.73 -6.09
N THR A 30 0.84 -2.54 -6.91
CA THR A 30 0.83 -1.56 -8.01
C THR A 30 -0.19 -1.96 -9.06
N VAL A 31 -0.17 -3.22 -9.52
CA VAL A 31 -1.14 -3.74 -10.50
C VAL A 31 -2.58 -3.59 -10.01
N ARG A 32 -2.84 -3.92 -8.73
CA ARG A 32 -4.16 -3.70 -8.10
C ARG A 32 -4.58 -2.23 -8.12
N SER A 33 -3.66 -1.30 -7.88
CA SER A 33 -3.95 0.14 -7.93
C SER A 33 -4.35 0.61 -9.33
N TYR A 34 -3.66 0.13 -10.37
CA TYR A 34 -4.02 0.39 -11.77
C TYR A 34 -5.39 -0.20 -12.12
N LYS A 35 -5.62 -1.47 -11.80
CA LYS A 35 -6.90 -2.15 -12.00
C LYS A 35 -8.05 -1.41 -11.33
N GLN A 36 -7.86 -0.97 -10.08
CA GLN A 36 -8.88 -0.21 -9.36
C GLN A 36 -9.13 1.16 -9.98
N SER A 37 -8.09 1.83 -10.51
CA SER A 37 -8.23 3.11 -11.20
C SER A 37 -9.11 3.00 -12.44
N LEU A 38 -8.83 2.00 -13.28
CA LEU A 38 -9.59 1.75 -14.50
C LEU A 38 -11.01 1.23 -14.22
N LYS A 39 -11.18 0.39 -13.17
CA LYS A 39 -12.52 -0.04 -12.71
C LYS A 39 -13.37 1.16 -12.27
N LEU A 40 -12.75 2.13 -11.58
CA LEU A 40 -13.47 3.31 -11.11
C LEU A 40 -13.82 4.27 -12.25
N LEU A 41 -12.95 4.41 -13.25
CA LEU A 41 -13.26 5.14 -14.49
C LEU A 41 -14.46 4.51 -15.22
N ARG A 42 -14.47 3.19 -15.37
CA ARG A 42 -15.59 2.46 -15.94
C ARG A 42 -16.89 2.71 -15.16
N LYS A 43 -16.81 2.71 -13.83
CA LYS A 43 -17.98 2.99 -12.97
C LYS A 43 -18.54 4.38 -13.25
N TYR A 44 -17.69 5.40 -13.39
CA TYR A 44 -18.11 6.75 -13.77
C TYR A 44 -18.85 6.75 -15.11
N PHE A 45 -18.33 6.07 -16.12
CA PHE A 45 -19.00 6.01 -17.43
C PHE A 45 -20.35 5.30 -17.36
N SER A 46 -20.47 4.25 -16.55
CA SER A 46 -21.74 3.58 -16.33
C SER A 46 -22.75 4.44 -15.59
N ASP A 47 -22.36 5.03 -14.45
CA ASP A 47 -23.27 5.71 -13.54
C ASP A 47 -23.64 7.12 -14.03
N GLU A 48 -22.68 7.86 -14.58
CA GLU A 48 -22.85 9.29 -14.92
C GLU A 48 -23.07 9.52 -16.42
N LYS A 49 -22.68 8.60 -17.27
CA LYS A 49 -22.78 8.75 -18.73
C LYS A 49 -23.69 7.70 -19.37
N GLY A 50 -24.24 6.76 -18.61
CA GLY A 50 -25.10 5.69 -19.12
C GLY A 50 -24.40 4.73 -20.09
N VAL A 51 -23.06 4.72 -20.14
CA VAL A 51 -22.31 3.86 -21.04
C VAL A 51 -22.30 2.44 -20.49
N ARG A 52 -22.95 1.51 -21.19
CA ARG A 52 -22.94 0.10 -20.82
C ARG A 52 -21.53 -0.47 -20.88
N PHE A 53 -21.29 -1.52 -20.08
CA PHE A 53 -19.98 -2.17 -20.03
C PHE A 53 -19.49 -2.63 -21.41
N ASP A 54 -20.36 -3.27 -22.18
CA ASP A 54 -20.10 -3.78 -23.51
C ASP A 54 -19.99 -2.70 -24.61
N SER A 55 -20.22 -1.45 -24.24
CA SER A 55 -20.23 -0.30 -25.14
C SER A 55 -19.10 0.69 -24.91
N MET A 56 -18.23 0.42 -23.94
CA MET A 56 -17.06 1.25 -23.69
C MET A 56 -15.97 0.97 -24.73
N ASP A 57 -15.41 2.04 -25.31
CA ASP A 57 -14.33 2.00 -26.29
C ASP A 57 -13.42 3.24 -26.15
N PHE A 58 -12.51 3.45 -27.08
CA PHE A 58 -11.57 4.58 -27.03
C PHE A 58 -12.23 5.95 -27.19
N SER A 59 -13.43 6.07 -27.75
CA SER A 59 -14.17 7.35 -27.83
C SER A 59 -14.51 7.91 -26.45
N CYS A 60 -14.55 7.06 -25.42
CA CYS A 60 -14.74 7.47 -24.03
C CYS A 60 -13.58 8.30 -23.49
N PHE A 61 -12.39 8.23 -24.09
CA PHE A 61 -11.16 8.81 -23.53
C PHE A 61 -10.84 10.21 -24.07
N SER A 62 -11.84 11.03 -24.38
CA SER A 62 -11.61 12.45 -24.68
C SER A 62 -11.13 13.21 -23.45
N ARG A 63 -10.41 14.30 -23.66
CA ARG A 63 -9.98 15.23 -22.59
C ARG A 63 -11.15 15.66 -21.71
N SER A 64 -12.29 16.00 -22.32
CA SER A 64 -13.50 16.45 -21.62
C SER A 64 -14.04 15.36 -20.69
N ASN A 65 -14.15 14.14 -21.18
CA ASN A 65 -14.65 13.01 -20.40
C ASN A 65 -13.73 12.66 -19.23
N ILE A 66 -12.41 12.64 -19.45
CA ILE A 66 -11.45 12.34 -18.39
C ILE A 66 -11.41 13.47 -17.36
N TYR A 67 -11.49 14.73 -17.79
CA TYR A 67 -11.60 15.86 -16.87
C TYR A 67 -12.91 15.78 -16.04
N GLY A 68 -14.04 15.47 -16.67
CA GLY A 68 -15.32 15.25 -15.99
C GLY A 68 -15.24 14.13 -14.94
N TYR A 69 -14.57 13.02 -15.26
CA TYR A 69 -14.29 11.95 -14.30
C TYR A 69 -13.48 12.44 -13.10
N LEU A 70 -12.44 13.25 -13.32
CA LEU A 70 -11.63 13.76 -12.22
C LEU A 70 -12.43 14.72 -11.32
N MET A 71 -13.32 15.54 -11.90
CA MET A 71 -14.21 16.41 -11.12
C MET A 71 -15.24 15.58 -10.33
N TRP A 72 -15.83 14.56 -10.94
CA TRP A 72 -16.71 13.62 -10.23
C TRP A 72 -16.01 12.96 -9.04
N LEU A 73 -14.74 12.55 -9.19
CA LEU A 73 -13.96 12.01 -8.06
C LEU A 73 -13.80 13.04 -6.96
N LYS A 74 -13.58 14.30 -7.29
CA LYS A 74 -13.43 15.38 -6.32
C LYS A 74 -14.74 15.69 -5.61
N ASP A 75 -15.79 15.94 -6.36
CA ASP A 75 -17.03 16.54 -5.87
C ASP A 75 -17.98 15.51 -5.26
N THR A 76 -18.12 14.34 -5.92
CA THR A 76 -19.03 13.28 -5.46
C THR A 76 -18.36 12.31 -4.49
N ARG A 77 -17.04 12.05 -4.64
CA ARG A 77 -16.32 11.08 -3.84
C ARG A 77 -15.33 11.68 -2.85
N ASN A 78 -15.28 13.00 -2.74
CA ASN A 78 -14.40 13.74 -1.84
C ASN A 78 -12.93 13.30 -1.91
N CYS A 79 -12.45 12.97 -3.11
CA CYS A 79 -11.07 12.54 -3.31
C CYS A 79 -10.09 13.71 -3.23
N SER A 80 -8.94 13.49 -2.60
CA SER A 80 -7.86 14.47 -2.59
C SER A 80 -7.23 14.65 -3.97
N TYR A 81 -6.64 15.81 -4.25
CA TYR A 81 -5.90 16.06 -5.50
C TYR A 81 -4.78 15.06 -5.75
N GLN A 82 -4.14 14.53 -4.70
CA GLN A 82 -3.17 13.44 -4.84
C GLN A 82 -3.80 12.17 -5.40
N THR A 83 -5.02 11.84 -4.96
CA THR A 83 -5.78 10.70 -5.47
C THR A 83 -6.18 10.93 -6.93
N LEU A 84 -6.64 12.14 -7.29
CA LEU A 84 -6.96 12.49 -8.68
C LEU A 84 -5.73 12.30 -9.59
N ASN A 85 -4.58 12.81 -9.18
CA ASN A 85 -3.33 12.68 -9.93
C ASN A 85 -2.91 11.20 -10.10
N LEU A 86 -3.11 10.38 -9.06
CA LEU A 86 -2.85 8.94 -9.14
C LEU A 86 -3.76 8.26 -10.17
N ARG A 87 -5.04 8.61 -10.21
CA ARG A 87 -6.01 8.08 -11.19
C ARG A 87 -5.69 8.54 -12.61
N LEU A 88 -5.36 9.82 -12.77
CA LEU A 88 -4.93 10.37 -14.06
C LEU A 88 -3.66 9.69 -14.58
N ALA A 89 -2.67 9.46 -13.71
CA ALA A 89 -1.44 8.76 -14.09
C ALA A 89 -1.72 7.33 -14.58
N ALA A 90 -2.66 6.62 -13.93
CA ALA A 90 -3.04 5.28 -14.37
C ALA A 90 -3.70 5.29 -15.76
N ILE A 91 -4.58 6.26 -16.03
CA ILE A 91 -5.22 6.42 -17.34
C ILE A 91 -4.18 6.76 -18.43
N LYS A 92 -3.29 7.72 -18.15
CA LYS A 92 -2.20 8.08 -19.09
C LYS A 92 -1.29 6.90 -19.39
N SER A 93 -0.96 6.09 -18.38
CA SER A 93 -0.14 4.89 -18.58
C SER A 93 -0.82 3.84 -19.44
N PHE A 94 -2.13 3.63 -19.25
CA PHE A 94 -2.91 2.74 -20.10
C PHE A 94 -2.94 3.24 -21.56
N LEU A 95 -3.27 4.50 -21.78
CA LEU A 95 -3.34 5.07 -23.13
C LEU A 95 -1.96 5.12 -23.80
N LYS A 96 -0.88 5.33 -23.03
CA LYS A 96 0.48 5.22 -23.56
C LYS A 96 0.76 3.83 -24.10
N PHE A 97 0.46 2.78 -23.31
CA PHE A 97 0.57 1.41 -23.77
C PHE A 97 -0.27 1.17 -25.04
N CYS A 98 -1.52 1.63 -25.05
CA CYS A 98 -2.37 1.48 -26.24
C CYS A 98 -1.78 2.16 -27.48
N SER A 99 -1.17 3.34 -27.35
CA SER A 99 -0.51 4.05 -28.46
C SER A 99 0.80 3.38 -28.93
N GLU A 100 1.46 2.63 -28.06
CA GLU A 100 2.63 1.82 -28.41
C GLU A 100 2.23 0.55 -29.18
N GLU A 101 1.07 -0.03 -28.89
CA GLU A 101 0.53 -1.22 -29.59
C GLU A 101 -0.25 -0.87 -30.87
N ASN A 102 -0.87 0.33 -30.93
CA ASN A 102 -1.57 0.84 -32.10
C ASN A 102 -1.36 2.35 -32.26
N ILE A 103 -0.64 2.75 -33.31
CA ILE A 103 -0.27 4.15 -33.59
C ILE A 103 -1.51 5.07 -33.79
N GLU A 104 -2.63 4.53 -34.26
CA GLU A 104 -3.89 5.27 -34.46
C GLU A 104 -4.48 5.81 -33.15
N LEU A 105 -4.09 5.24 -32.01
CA LEU A 105 -4.52 5.68 -30.68
C LEU A 105 -3.65 6.81 -30.10
N THR A 106 -2.58 7.19 -30.79
CA THR A 106 -1.68 8.26 -30.35
C THR A 106 -2.38 9.60 -30.14
N PRO A 107 -3.31 10.06 -31.00
CA PRO A 107 -4.01 11.32 -30.78
C PRO A 107 -4.79 11.34 -29.46
N ILE A 108 -5.46 10.23 -29.11
CA ILE A 108 -6.22 10.09 -27.84
C ILE A 108 -5.27 10.16 -26.65
N TYR A 109 -4.13 9.49 -26.73
CA TYR A 109 -3.10 9.55 -25.69
C TYR A 109 -2.60 10.98 -25.48
N LEU A 110 -2.26 11.70 -26.56
CA LEU A 110 -1.76 13.08 -26.50
C LEU A 110 -2.83 14.05 -25.96
N GLU A 111 -4.09 13.87 -26.35
CA GLU A 111 -5.20 14.66 -25.85
C GLU A 111 -5.34 14.53 -24.33
N VAL A 112 -5.32 13.31 -23.80
CA VAL A 112 -5.39 13.09 -22.34
C VAL A 112 -4.12 13.53 -21.63
N CYS A 113 -2.96 13.45 -22.26
CA CYS A 113 -1.70 13.97 -21.72
C CYS A 113 -1.72 15.48 -21.51
N SER A 114 -2.51 16.23 -22.27
CA SER A 114 -2.68 17.68 -22.10
C SER A 114 -3.39 18.06 -20.79
N ILE A 115 -4.00 17.10 -20.08
CA ILE A 115 -4.58 17.35 -18.76
C ILE A 115 -3.42 17.48 -17.76
N HIS A 116 -3.26 18.68 -17.20
CA HIS A 116 -2.24 18.91 -16.18
C HIS A 116 -2.60 18.26 -14.85
N THR A 117 -1.57 17.93 -14.08
CA THR A 117 -1.75 17.46 -12.71
C THR A 117 -2.23 18.59 -11.80
N PHE A 118 -3.10 18.26 -10.85
CA PHE A 118 -3.58 19.22 -9.86
C PHE A 118 -2.47 19.51 -8.84
N ARG A 119 -2.32 20.79 -8.50
CA ARG A 119 -1.45 21.16 -7.38
C ARG A 119 -2.11 20.67 -6.07
N ALA A 120 -1.49 19.70 -5.43
CA ALA A 120 -1.89 19.34 -4.08
C ALA A 120 -1.49 20.49 -3.12
N SER A 121 -2.38 20.84 -2.19
CA SER A 121 -2.00 21.72 -1.09
C SER A 121 -0.75 21.19 -0.40
N LYS A 122 0.13 22.10 0.06
CA LYS A 122 1.26 21.68 0.91
C LYS A 122 0.69 20.84 2.05
N LYS A 123 1.26 19.65 2.25
CA LYS A 123 0.91 18.85 3.44
C LYS A 123 1.08 19.73 4.66
N GLU A 124 0.07 19.75 5.53
CA GLU A 124 0.24 20.27 6.89
C GLU A 124 1.51 19.67 7.50
N ARG A 125 2.19 20.47 8.32
CA ARG A 125 3.39 19.96 9.01
C ARG A 125 2.99 18.68 9.76
N ILE A 126 3.73 17.61 9.48
CA ILE A 126 3.55 16.39 10.25
C ILE A 126 3.96 16.72 11.68
N GLU A 127 3.01 16.67 12.60
CA GLU A 127 3.29 16.75 14.02
C GLU A 127 3.96 15.44 14.45
N TYR A 128 5.11 15.57 15.10
CA TYR A 128 5.86 14.43 15.63
C TYR A 128 5.58 14.29 17.11
N LEU A 129 5.40 13.07 17.58
CA LEU A 129 5.34 12.79 19.00
C LEU A 129 6.71 13.09 19.63
N ASN A 130 6.72 13.83 20.74
CA ASN A 130 7.93 13.99 21.52
C ASN A 130 8.25 12.73 22.34
N GLN A 131 9.44 12.68 22.97
CA GLN A 131 9.88 11.50 23.72
C GLN A 131 8.93 11.10 24.85
N ALA A 132 8.36 12.08 25.57
CA ALA A 132 7.42 11.83 26.65
C ALA A 132 6.13 11.19 26.10
N GLN A 133 5.59 11.73 25.01
CA GLN A 133 4.41 11.17 24.34
C GLN A 133 4.66 9.75 23.83
N ILE A 134 5.82 9.48 23.21
CA ILE A 134 6.18 8.14 22.76
C ILE A 134 6.23 7.16 23.94
N LYS A 135 6.84 7.58 25.06
CA LYS A 135 6.89 6.76 26.27
C LYS A 135 5.49 6.45 26.81
N THR A 136 4.60 7.44 26.86
CA THR A 136 3.21 7.24 27.27
C THR A 136 2.48 6.26 26.35
N LEU A 137 2.68 6.38 25.04
CA LEU A 137 2.10 5.45 24.07
C LEU A 137 2.59 4.00 24.28
N PHE A 138 3.88 3.80 24.58
CA PHE A 138 4.43 2.47 24.84
C PHE A 138 3.93 1.84 26.15
N LEU A 139 3.50 2.64 27.09
CA LEU A 139 2.93 2.19 28.36
C LEU A 139 1.41 1.93 28.29
N ALA A 140 0.73 2.41 27.25
CA ALA A 140 -0.72 2.26 27.11
C ALA A 140 -1.23 0.81 26.95
N PRO A 141 -0.50 -0.13 26.30
CA PRO A 141 -0.91 -1.54 26.27
C PRO A 141 -0.82 -2.18 27.65
N ASP A 142 -1.86 -2.94 28.02
CA ASP A 142 -1.89 -3.73 29.25
C ASP A 142 -0.87 -4.89 29.17
N ALA A 143 0.23 -4.76 29.88
CA ALA A 143 1.30 -5.75 29.90
C ALA A 143 0.93 -7.08 30.61
N THR A 144 -0.20 -7.14 31.30
CA THR A 144 -0.68 -8.40 31.90
C THR A 144 -1.28 -9.33 30.86
N THR A 145 -1.74 -8.79 29.73
CA THR A 145 -2.33 -9.55 28.64
C THR A 145 -1.30 -9.91 27.56
N LYS A 146 -1.42 -11.12 26.99
CA LYS A 146 -0.58 -11.57 25.87
C LYS A 146 -0.62 -10.59 24.68
N LEU A 147 -1.82 -10.14 24.29
CA LEU A 147 -1.98 -9.18 23.21
C LEU A 147 -1.32 -7.82 23.52
N GLY A 148 -1.45 -7.33 24.75
CA GLY A 148 -0.83 -6.07 25.15
C GLY A 148 0.70 -6.14 25.11
N ARG A 149 1.32 -7.24 25.54
CA ARG A 149 2.78 -7.46 25.43
C ARG A 149 3.24 -7.50 23.98
N ARG A 150 2.50 -8.19 23.09
CA ARG A 150 2.78 -8.20 21.65
C ARG A 150 2.74 -6.80 21.05
N ASP A 151 1.65 -6.07 21.29
CA ASP A 151 1.42 -4.76 20.70
C ASP A 151 2.44 -3.73 21.20
N ARG A 152 2.79 -3.81 22.49
CA ARG A 152 3.84 -2.99 23.09
C ARG A 152 5.20 -3.27 22.44
N PHE A 153 5.56 -4.54 22.30
CA PHE A 153 6.81 -4.92 21.64
C PHE A 153 6.84 -4.45 20.18
N PHE A 154 5.73 -4.64 19.44
CA PHE A 154 5.62 -4.14 18.07
C PHE A 154 5.94 -2.64 17.97
N MET A 155 5.35 -1.82 18.84
CA MET A 155 5.56 -0.36 18.82
C MET A 155 7.02 0.01 19.15
N ILE A 156 7.62 -0.60 20.16
CA ILE A 156 9.03 -0.39 20.53
C ILE A 156 9.93 -0.77 19.36
N PHE A 157 9.70 -1.94 18.77
CA PHE A 157 10.50 -2.47 17.67
C PHE A 157 10.37 -1.64 16.39
N ALA A 158 9.15 -1.16 16.10
CA ALA A 158 8.90 -0.26 14.97
C ALA A 158 9.63 1.08 15.14
N TYR A 159 9.60 1.65 16.35
CA TYR A 159 10.24 2.91 16.66
C TYR A 159 11.76 2.84 16.54
N GLU A 160 12.37 1.81 17.12
CA GLU A 160 13.82 1.65 17.10
C GLU A 160 14.37 1.36 15.71
N THR A 161 13.72 0.45 14.98
CA THR A 161 14.22 0.02 13.68
C THR A 161 13.95 1.01 12.55
N GLY A 162 12.97 1.93 12.73
CA GLY A 162 12.51 2.83 11.68
C GLY A 162 12.03 2.10 10.41
N ALA A 163 11.70 0.82 10.54
CA ALA A 163 11.25 0.02 9.40
C ALA A 163 9.84 0.45 8.96
N ARG A 164 9.59 0.40 7.63
CA ARG A 164 8.25 0.65 7.11
C ARG A 164 7.29 -0.45 7.58
N LEU A 165 6.02 -0.09 7.77
CA LEU A 165 5.02 -1.06 8.25
C LEU A 165 5.04 -2.39 7.47
N GLN A 166 5.09 -2.34 6.14
CA GLN A 166 5.14 -3.56 5.32
C GLN A 166 6.43 -4.36 5.51
N GLU A 167 7.54 -3.68 5.74
CA GLU A 167 8.83 -4.32 6.04
C GLU A 167 8.74 -5.08 7.38
N LEU A 168 8.20 -4.42 8.42
CA LEU A 168 7.98 -5.06 9.74
C LEU A 168 7.06 -6.28 9.64
N LEU A 169 5.95 -6.15 8.94
CA LEU A 169 4.98 -7.23 8.80
C LEU A 169 5.50 -8.42 7.97
N SER A 170 6.50 -8.20 7.13
CA SER A 170 7.12 -9.26 6.34
C SER A 170 8.34 -9.92 7.02
N LEU A 171 8.72 -9.46 8.21
CA LEU A 171 9.80 -10.09 8.97
C LEU A 171 9.41 -11.49 9.40
N THR A 172 10.38 -12.38 9.32
CA THR A 172 10.32 -13.73 9.91
C THR A 172 11.35 -13.84 11.03
N CYS A 173 11.31 -14.90 11.82
CA CYS A 173 12.34 -15.16 12.81
C CYS A 173 13.74 -15.27 12.18
N ASN A 174 13.85 -15.71 10.92
CA ASN A 174 15.09 -15.69 10.12
C ASN A 174 15.60 -14.28 9.78
N SER A 175 14.80 -13.27 9.98
CA SER A 175 15.25 -11.89 9.75
C SER A 175 16.15 -11.37 10.88
N ILE A 176 16.20 -12.06 12.00
CA ILE A 176 17.06 -11.75 13.14
C ILE A 176 18.39 -12.45 12.92
N VAL A 177 19.46 -11.67 12.83
CA VAL A 177 20.82 -12.16 12.58
C VAL A 177 21.64 -11.95 13.84
N TYR A 178 22.06 -13.04 14.46
CA TYR A 178 22.93 -13.05 15.62
C TYR A 178 24.40 -13.09 15.15
N GLY A 179 25.20 -12.12 15.57
CA GLY A 179 26.64 -12.08 15.38
C GLY A 179 27.35 -12.14 16.72
N ASP A 180 28.70 -12.23 16.70
CA ASP A 180 29.51 -12.44 17.91
C ASP A 180 29.30 -11.37 19.00
N HIS A 181 29.04 -10.13 18.62
CA HIS A 181 28.89 -8.99 19.54
C HIS A 181 27.64 -8.15 19.30
N SER A 182 26.78 -8.52 18.35
CA SER A 182 25.61 -7.72 17.97
C SER A 182 24.47 -8.57 17.45
N VAL A 183 23.25 -8.12 17.68
CA VAL A 183 22.05 -8.65 17.01
C VAL A 183 21.58 -7.61 16.02
N GLN A 184 21.34 -8.03 14.79
CA GLN A 184 20.94 -7.17 13.70
C GLN A 184 19.63 -7.66 13.08
N LEU A 185 18.82 -6.73 12.60
CA LEU A 185 17.63 -7.04 11.87
C LEU A 185 17.90 -6.89 10.36
N ARG A 186 17.75 -7.96 9.60
CA ARG A 186 17.83 -7.96 8.14
C ARG A 186 16.47 -7.57 7.57
N ILE A 187 16.40 -6.41 6.92
CA ILE A 187 15.18 -5.86 6.34
C ILE A 187 15.30 -5.85 4.82
N GLN A 188 14.30 -6.42 4.16
CA GLN A 188 14.18 -6.38 2.70
C GLN A 188 13.24 -5.24 2.30
N GLY A 189 13.77 -4.22 1.63
CA GLY A 189 13.04 -3.04 1.19
C GLY A 189 12.57 -3.11 -0.26
N LYS A 190 12.04 -1.99 -0.75
CA LYS A 190 11.58 -1.84 -2.15
C LYS A 190 12.73 -2.12 -3.13
N GLY A 191 12.45 -2.91 -4.17
CA GLY A 191 13.42 -3.29 -5.20
C GLY A 191 14.44 -4.33 -4.72
N HIS A 192 14.05 -5.20 -3.77
CA HIS A 192 14.89 -6.26 -3.19
C HIS A 192 16.18 -5.76 -2.51
N LYS A 193 16.24 -4.46 -2.18
CA LYS A 193 17.39 -3.92 -1.44
C LYS A 193 17.34 -4.39 0.00
N THR A 194 18.40 -5.06 0.44
CA THR A 194 18.56 -5.52 1.82
C THR A 194 19.35 -4.50 2.62
N ARG A 195 18.92 -4.21 3.85
CA ARG A 195 19.68 -3.45 4.84
C ARG A 195 19.69 -4.17 6.18
N TYR A 196 20.72 -3.93 6.96
CA TYR A 196 20.86 -4.44 8.31
C TYR A 196 20.74 -3.28 9.30
N VAL A 197 19.92 -3.48 10.33
CA VAL A 197 19.69 -2.49 11.40
C VAL A 197 20.17 -3.12 12.70
N PRO A 198 21.21 -2.58 13.36
CA PRO A 198 21.66 -3.07 14.64
C PRO A 198 20.61 -2.77 15.71
N LEU A 199 20.37 -3.73 16.61
CA LEU A 199 19.42 -3.57 17.71
C LEU A 199 20.13 -3.13 18.99
N LEU A 200 19.51 -2.22 19.74
CA LEU A 200 20.00 -1.81 21.04
C LEU A 200 19.84 -2.94 22.07
N LYS A 201 20.74 -3.01 23.05
CA LYS A 201 20.70 -4.03 24.11
C LYS A 201 19.35 -4.12 24.84
N ALA A 202 18.69 -2.98 25.06
CA ALA A 202 17.36 -2.95 25.66
C ALA A 202 16.31 -3.64 24.78
N THR A 203 16.34 -3.41 23.48
CA THR A 203 15.39 -4.01 22.54
C THR A 203 15.66 -5.48 22.31
N ILE A 204 16.93 -5.92 22.38
CA ILE A 204 17.28 -7.35 22.35
C ILE A 204 16.60 -8.09 23.50
N LYS A 205 16.61 -7.54 24.73
CA LYS A 205 15.90 -8.14 25.88
C LYS A 205 14.37 -8.25 25.62
N HIS A 206 13.77 -7.23 25.04
CA HIS A 206 12.36 -7.29 24.68
C HIS A 206 12.07 -8.29 23.55
N LEU A 207 12.98 -8.39 22.58
CA LEU A 207 12.90 -9.38 21.49
C LEU A 207 12.99 -10.81 22.03
N GLU A 208 13.95 -11.10 22.90
CA GLU A 208 14.10 -12.42 23.52
C GLU A 208 12.87 -12.83 24.33
N ALA A 209 12.35 -11.91 25.15
CA ALA A 209 11.11 -12.14 25.88
C ALA A 209 9.92 -12.41 24.95
N TYR A 210 9.84 -11.66 23.85
CA TYR A 210 8.80 -11.84 22.82
C TYR A 210 8.94 -13.19 22.12
N LEU A 211 10.14 -13.57 21.69
CA LEU A 211 10.39 -14.84 21.03
C LEU A 211 10.05 -16.02 21.93
N ASN A 212 10.44 -15.97 23.19
CA ASN A 212 10.13 -17.02 24.17
C ASN A 212 8.62 -17.18 24.41
N GLU A 213 7.85 -16.08 24.39
CA GLU A 213 6.41 -16.14 24.64
C GLU A 213 5.60 -16.52 23.39
N PHE A 214 6.04 -16.08 22.21
CA PHE A 214 5.26 -16.16 20.97
C PHE A 214 5.81 -17.16 19.96
N HIS A 215 7.09 -17.59 20.08
CA HIS A 215 7.79 -18.42 19.11
C HIS A 215 8.53 -19.61 19.72
N ASP A 216 8.13 -20.07 20.90
CA ASP A 216 8.85 -21.12 21.67
C ASP A 216 9.03 -22.45 20.90
N HIS A 217 8.18 -22.75 19.94
CA HIS A 217 8.28 -23.95 19.10
C HIS A 217 8.07 -23.64 17.60
N SER A 218 8.24 -22.37 17.20
CA SER A 218 7.98 -21.92 15.85
C SER A 218 9.13 -22.24 14.89
N ASP A 219 8.79 -22.52 13.64
CA ASP A 219 9.77 -22.55 12.56
C ASP A 219 10.39 -21.16 12.41
N LYS A 220 11.70 -21.10 12.15
CA LYS A 220 12.41 -19.84 11.89
C LYS A 220 11.85 -19.08 10.68
N SER A 221 11.13 -19.74 9.79
CA SER A 221 10.41 -19.12 8.66
C SER A 221 9.10 -18.44 9.07
N ASP A 222 8.58 -18.66 10.30
CA ASP A 222 7.37 -18.03 10.77
C ASP A 222 7.47 -16.50 10.82
N PHE A 223 6.37 -15.83 10.50
CA PHE A 223 6.30 -14.38 10.61
C PHE A 223 6.57 -13.92 12.05
N LEU A 224 7.49 -12.97 12.21
CA LEU A 224 7.80 -12.40 13.53
C LEU A 224 6.55 -11.82 14.19
N PHE A 225 5.72 -11.13 13.42
CA PHE A 225 4.41 -10.62 13.85
C PHE A 225 3.30 -11.31 13.09
N TYR A 226 2.52 -12.13 13.79
CA TYR A 226 1.48 -12.96 13.20
C TYR A 226 0.11 -12.77 13.86
N THR A 227 -0.90 -13.25 13.20
CA THR A 227 -2.24 -13.51 13.73
C THR A 227 -2.56 -14.99 13.54
N ILE A 228 -3.33 -15.56 14.47
CA ILE A 228 -3.76 -16.96 14.37
C ILE A 228 -5.06 -16.99 13.59
N HIS A 229 -5.09 -17.78 12.52
CA HIS A 229 -6.28 -18.07 11.74
C HIS A 229 -6.30 -19.58 11.46
N ASP A 230 -7.38 -20.24 11.83
CA ASP A 230 -7.52 -21.71 11.70
C ASP A 230 -6.31 -22.49 12.26
N SER A 231 -5.86 -22.10 13.47
CA SER A 231 -4.68 -22.65 14.16
C SER A 231 -3.34 -22.45 13.44
N MET A 232 -3.29 -21.67 12.34
CA MET A 232 -2.07 -21.36 11.62
C MET A 232 -1.60 -19.93 11.88
N HIS A 233 -0.28 -19.75 11.96
CA HIS A 233 0.36 -18.45 12.01
C HIS A 233 0.29 -17.79 10.64
N THR A 234 -0.44 -16.70 10.53
CA THR A 234 -0.55 -15.91 9.30
C THR A 234 0.03 -14.51 9.51
N GLN A 235 0.59 -13.94 8.46
CA GLN A 235 1.13 -12.58 8.50
C GLN A 235 0.12 -11.59 9.08
N MET A 236 0.53 -10.82 10.08
CA MET A 236 -0.31 -9.74 10.63
C MET A 236 -0.63 -8.71 9.55
N LYS A 237 -1.89 -8.28 9.48
CA LYS A 237 -2.36 -7.33 8.46
C LYS A 237 -2.16 -5.88 8.91
N PRO A 238 -1.91 -4.94 7.98
CA PRO A 238 -1.81 -3.51 8.29
C PRO A 238 -3.01 -2.96 9.07
N GLY A 239 -4.22 -3.46 8.76
CA GLY A 239 -5.44 -3.06 9.47
C GLY A 239 -5.44 -3.44 10.95
N THR A 240 -4.80 -4.55 11.33
CA THR A 240 -4.63 -4.94 12.75
C THR A 240 -3.76 -3.93 13.48
N VAL A 241 -2.66 -3.49 12.84
CA VAL A 241 -1.75 -2.48 13.41
C VAL A 241 -2.44 -1.13 13.53
N ASP A 242 -3.14 -0.68 12.49
CA ASP A 242 -3.92 0.57 12.53
C ASP A 242 -4.96 0.56 13.66
N HIS A 243 -5.63 -0.57 13.85
CA HIS A 243 -6.63 -0.72 14.91
C HIS A 243 -6.03 -0.58 16.31
N PHE A 244 -4.98 -1.32 16.63
CA PHE A 244 -4.42 -1.24 17.98
C PHE A 244 -3.66 0.07 18.22
N LEU A 245 -2.99 0.66 17.23
CA LEU A 245 -2.37 1.98 17.37
C LEU A 245 -3.40 3.06 17.69
N LYS A 246 -4.52 3.09 16.98
CA LYS A 246 -5.63 4.01 17.27
C LYS A 246 -6.22 3.81 18.67
N LYS A 247 -6.37 2.55 19.10
CA LYS A 247 -6.82 2.21 20.46
C LYS A 247 -5.87 2.79 21.50
N TYR A 248 -4.58 2.51 21.38
CA TYR A 248 -3.59 2.96 22.37
C TYR A 248 -3.32 4.47 22.32
N ALA A 249 -3.40 5.09 21.14
CA ALA A 249 -3.33 6.54 21.05
C ALA A 249 -4.49 7.23 21.79
N ARG A 250 -5.72 6.68 21.70
CA ARG A 250 -6.85 7.18 22.48
C ARG A 250 -6.64 7.03 23.98
N LEU A 251 -6.15 5.87 24.43
CA LEU A 251 -5.86 5.62 25.84
C LEU A 251 -4.73 6.50 26.37
N ALA A 252 -3.73 6.81 25.54
CA ALA A 252 -2.56 7.59 25.95
C ALA A 252 -2.81 9.10 26.00
N TYR A 253 -3.73 9.62 25.15
CA TYR A 253 -3.84 11.07 24.93
C TYR A 253 -5.27 11.63 25.12
N ASN A 254 -6.30 10.79 25.23
CA ASN A 254 -7.70 11.18 25.41
C ASN A 254 -8.29 10.63 26.72
N GLY A 255 -7.45 10.09 27.60
CA GLY A 255 -7.81 9.62 28.94
C GLY A 255 -7.74 10.70 29.99
#